data_bd754727f6573c5f6c97bac935a05e4d
#
_entry.id   bd754727f6573c5f6c97bac935a05e4d
#
_cell.length_a   1.000
_cell.length_b   1.000
_cell.length_c   1.000
_cell.angle_alpha   90.00
_cell.angle_beta   90.00
_cell.angle_gamma   90.00
#
_symmetry.space_group_name_H-M   'P 1'
#
loop_
_entity.id
_entity.type
_entity.pdbx_description
1 polymer ?
#
loop_
_entity_poly.entity_id
_entity_poly.type
_entity_poly.pdbx_seq_one_letter_code
_entity_poly.pdbx_strand_id
1 'polypeptide(L)'
;MEQELASIAKFILNAVGSNVYPYYRELPEDFRVPAVYFPVPDITTGNDTFDTYRADYLWLVNFTCSNQQDAYQLGLTALTAIKKSRNLVPLLNASGNQIGKRYFRLDSPQLKAADGNTVTLKLRFTIRKSYDEKRGEKVMFFNVDKFLK
;
A
#
# COMPACT_ATOMS: atom_id res chain seq x y z
N MET A 1 -0.78 -5.17 9.62
CA MET A 1 -0.54 -4.47 8.33
C MET A 1 0.87 -3.94 8.34
N GLU A 2 1.55 -4.10 7.24
CA GLU A 2 2.91 -3.59 7.13
C GLU A 2 2.93 -2.08 7.21
N GLN A 3 4.05 -1.54 7.63
CA GLN A 3 4.21 -0.11 7.87
C GLN A 3 3.92 0.72 6.62
N GLU A 4 4.40 0.27 5.47
CA GLU A 4 4.18 0.99 4.22
C GLU A 4 2.71 0.97 3.80
N LEU A 5 2.05 -0.18 3.97
CA LEU A 5 0.63 -0.29 3.65
C LEU A 5 -0.20 0.62 4.57
N ALA A 6 0.12 0.61 5.85
CA ALA A 6 -0.58 1.46 6.81
C ALA A 6 -0.38 2.94 6.48
N SER A 7 0.83 3.31 6.04
CA SER A 7 1.15 4.69 5.66
C SER A 7 0.33 5.12 4.44
N ILE A 8 0.22 4.25 3.43
CA ILE A 8 -0.58 4.53 2.25
C ILE A 8 -2.05 4.66 2.63
N ALA A 9 -2.56 3.72 3.43
CA ALA A 9 -3.96 3.76 3.83
C ALA A 9 -4.29 5.05 4.55
N LYS A 10 -3.44 5.48 5.47
CA LYS A 10 -3.67 6.73 6.19
C LYS A 10 -3.61 7.93 5.26
N PHE A 11 -2.67 7.93 4.32
CA PHE A 11 -2.55 9.01 3.34
C PHE A 11 -3.83 9.15 2.53
N ILE A 12 -4.36 8.02 2.04
CA ILE A 12 -5.59 8.02 1.25
C ILE A 12 -6.77 8.48 2.09
N LEU A 13 -6.92 7.96 3.30
CA LEU A 13 -8.03 8.32 4.16
C LEU A 13 -8.01 9.80 4.54
N ASN A 14 -6.83 10.36 4.76
CA ASN A 14 -6.71 11.79 5.00
C ASN A 14 -7.12 12.60 3.78
N ALA A 15 -6.84 12.11 2.59
CA ALA A 15 -7.17 12.82 1.36
C ALA A 15 -8.68 12.81 1.07
N VAL A 16 -9.34 11.66 1.31
CA VAL A 16 -10.75 11.52 0.97
C VAL A 16 -11.69 12.00 2.09
N GLY A 17 -11.18 12.17 3.30
CA GLY A 17 -11.96 12.73 4.39
C GLY A 17 -12.59 11.69 5.31
N SER A 18 -13.24 12.19 6.36
CA SER A 18 -13.75 11.35 7.43
C SER A 18 -15.13 10.74 7.14
N ASN A 19 -15.75 11.08 6.03
CA ASN A 19 -17.09 10.57 5.69
C ASN A 19 -17.05 9.24 4.98
N VAL A 20 -15.87 8.65 4.84
CA VAL A 20 -15.67 7.42 4.10
C VAL A 20 -15.41 6.28 5.08
N TYR A 21 -16.02 5.11 4.82
CA TYR A 21 -15.86 3.94 5.69
C TYR A 21 -14.72 3.08 5.17
N PRO A 22 -13.63 2.92 5.94
CA PRO A 22 -12.51 2.07 5.50
C PRO A 22 -12.75 0.60 5.87
N TYR A 23 -12.39 -0.29 4.98
CA TYR A 23 -12.44 -1.72 5.21
C TYR A 23 -11.08 -2.31 4.83
N TYR A 24 -10.58 -3.21 5.67
CA TYR A 24 -9.27 -3.82 5.48
C TYR A 24 -9.39 -5.32 5.31
N ARG A 25 -8.72 -5.85 4.30
CA ARG A 25 -8.61 -7.28 3.99
C ARG A 25 -9.90 -7.92 3.54
N GLU A 26 -10.98 -7.73 4.28
CA GLU A 26 -12.28 -8.34 3.97
C GLU A 26 -13.31 -7.26 3.86
N LEU A 27 -14.22 -7.43 2.90
CA LEU A 27 -15.32 -6.50 2.70
C LEU A 27 -16.61 -7.22 3.05
N PRO A 28 -17.33 -6.81 4.11
CA PRO A 28 -18.59 -7.46 4.46
C PRO A 28 -19.66 -7.21 3.40
N GLU A 29 -20.64 -8.09 3.31
CA GLU A 29 -21.70 -7.94 2.31
C GLU A 29 -22.50 -6.67 2.53
N ASP A 30 -22.69 -6.27 3.78
CA ASP A 30 -23.50 -5.12 4.14
C ASP A 30 -22.64 -3.88 4.39
N PHE A 31 -21.54 -3.73 3.69
CA PHE A 31 -20.66 -2.59 3.90
C PHE A 31 -21.38 -1.28 3.56
N ARG A 32 -20.97 -0.22 4.25
CA ARG A 32 -21.56 1.10 4.06
C ARG A 32 -20.80 1.90 3.03
N VAL A 33 -21.51 2.73 2.30
CA VAL A 33 -20.89 3.61 1.30
C VAL A 33 -21.05 5.07 1.75
N PRO A 34 -20.13 5.95 1.39
CA PRO A 34 -18.93 5.68 0.55
C PRO A 34 -17.91 4.85 1.29
N ALA A 35 -17.29 3.94 0.60
CA ALA A 35 -16.34 2.99 1.19
C ALA A 35 -15.01 3.00 0.46
N VAL A 36 -13.95 2.78 1.22
CA VAL A 36 -12.62 2.50 0.67
C VAL A 36 -12.20 1.13 1.17
N TYR A 37 -11.94 0.22 0.25
CA TYR A 37 -11.56 -1.13 0.59
C TYR A 37 -10.07 -1.36 0.27
N PHE A 38 -9.34 -1.78 1.29
CA PHE A 38 -7.92 -2.09 1.19
C PHE A 38 -7.74 -3.60 1.25
N PRO A 39 -7.67 -4.27 0.10
CA PRO A 39 -7.52 -5.74 0.10
C PRO A 39 -6.09 -6.15 0.42
N VAL A 40 -5.86 -7.45 0.48
CA VAL A 40 -4.50 -7.97 0.62
C VAL A 40 -3.77 -7.67 -0.69
N PRO A 41 -2.54 -7.10 -0.63
CA PRO A 41 -1.81 -6.80 -1.87
C PRO A 41 -1.22 -8.05 -2.50
N ASP A 42 -0.96 -7.97 -3.79
CA ASP A 42 -0.16 -8.97 -4.50
C ASP A 42 1.31 -8.60 -4.33
N ILE A 43 2.14 -9.59 -4.07
CA ILE A 43 3.57 -9.36 -3.83
C ILE A 43 4.37 -10.27 -4.75
N THR A 44 5.31 -9.67 -5.49
CA THR A 44 6.27 -10.40 -6.32
C THR A 44 7.65 -10.06 -5.81
N THR A 45 8.52 -11.07 -5.67
CA THR A 45 9.86 -10.83 -5.16
C THR A 45 10.89 -10.95 -6.28
N GLY A 46 12.01 -10.28 -6.08
CA GLY A 46 13.13 -10.33 -7.02
C GLY A 46 14.43 -10.10 -6.29
N ASN A 47 15.52 -10.37 -6.98
CA ASN A 47 16.85 -10.17 -6.41
C ASN A 47 17.19 -8.69 -6.41
N ASP A 48 17.93 -8.24 -5.41
CA ASP A 48 18.37 -6.87 -5.31
C ASP A 48 19.87 -6.82 -5.03
N THR A 49 20.27 -7.07 -3.79
CA THR A 49 21.69 -7.09 -3.43
C THR A 49 22.00 -8.43 -2.77
N PHE A 50 23.27 -8.61 -2.38
CA PHE A 50 23.68 -9.80 -1.66
C PHE A 50 22.90 -9.99 -0.35
N ASP A 51 22.63 -8.87 0.34
CA ASP A 51 21.98 -8.90 1.65
C ASP A 51 20.47 -8.66 1.60
N THR A 52 19.95 -8.17 0.48
CA THR A 52 18.55 -7.76 0.39
C THR A 52 17.89 -8.32 -0.86
N TYR A 53 16.60 -8.46 -0.79
CA TYR A 53 15.77 -8.78 -1.95
C TYR A 53 14.71 -7.70 -2.12
N ARG A 54 14.15 -7.64 -3.31
CA ARG A 54 13.12 -6.66 -3.65
C ARG A 54 11.75 -7.31 -3.55
N ALA A 55 10.84 -6.65 -2.88
CA ALA A 55 9.43 -7.05 -2.86
C ALA A 55 8.64 -5.99 -3.60
N ASP A 56 8.01 -6.37 -4.71
CA ASP A 56 7.21 -5.48 -5.53
C ASP A 56 5.75 -5.70 -5.19
N TYR A 57 5.09 -4.64 -4.73
CA TYR A 57 3.72 -4.69 -4.27
C TYR A 57 2.78 -4.12 -5.33
N LEU A 58 1.67 -4.80 -5.55
CA LEU A 58 0.56 -4.29 -6.34
C LEU A 58 -0.66 -4.26 -5.43
N TRP A 59 -1.21 -3.08 -5.22
CA TRP A 59 -2.35 -2.91 -4.33
C TRP A 59 -3.50 -2.27 -5.10
N LEU A 60 -4.62 -2.96 -5.13
CA LEU A 60 -5.81 -2.52 -5.86
C LEU A 60 -6.83 -1.99 -4.85
N VAL A 61 -6.72 -0.71 -4.53
CA VAL A 61 -7.60 -0.06 -3.56
C VAL A 61 -8.90 0.30 -4.25
N ASN A 62 -10.02 -0.11 -3.68
CA ASN A 62 -11.33 0.08 -4.29
C ASN A 62 -12.14 1.15 -3.58
N PHE A 63 -12.73 2.05 -4.38
CA PHE A 63 -13.65 3.07 -3.88
C PHE A 63 -15.05 2.74 -4.39
N THR A 64 -15.99 2.60 -3.47
CA THR A 64 -17.38 2.28 -3.82
C THR A 64 -18.30 3.32 -3.21
N CYS A 65 -19.20 3.84 -4.04
CA CYS A 65 -20.18 4.84 -3.61
C CYS A 65 -21.56 4.41 -4.07
N SER A 66 -22.55 5.30 -3.94
CA SER A 66 -23.92 5.02 -4.40
C SER A 66 -24.00 4.88 -5.92
N ASN A 67 -23.08 5.51 -6.64
CA ASN A 67 -22.99 5.40 -8.08
C ASN A 67 -21.52 5.50 -8.48
N GLN A 68 -21.25 5.13 -9.74
CA GLN A 68 -19.86 5.06 -10.21
C GLN A 68 -19.22 6.44 -10.33
N GLN A 69 -20.00 7.45 -10.65
CA GLN A 69 -19.45 8.80 -10.78
C GLN A 69 -18.91 9.31 -9.45
N ASP A 70 -19.65 9.10 -8.36
CA ASP A 70 -19.19 9.50 -7.03
C ASP A 70 -17.95 8.70 -6.62
N ALA A 71 -17.92 7.42 -6.96
CA ALA A 71 -16.75 6.60 -6.69
C ALA A 71 -15.54 7.12 -7.47
N TYR A 72 -15.75 7.50 -8.73
CA TYR A 72 -14.70 8.05 -9.54
C TYR A 72 -14.15 9.36 -8.95
N GLN A 73 -15.03 10.24 -8.49
CA GLN A 73 -14.60 11.50 -7.88
C GLN A 73 -13.79 11.24 -6.61
N LEU A 74 -14.21 10.26 -5.83
CA LEU A 74 -13.51 9.90 -4.60
C LEU A 74 -12.11 9.37 -4.93
N GLY A 75 -12.03 8.45 -5.89
CA GLY A 75 -10.75 7.91 -6.34
C GLY A 75 -9.86 8.98 -6.94
N LEU A 76 -10.44 9.91 -7.69
CA LEU A 76 -9.69 11.00 -8.29
C LEU A 76 -9.12 11.94 -7.22
N THR A 77 -9.87 12.16 -6.14
CA THR A 77 -9.37 12.93 -5.00
C THR A 77 -8.12 12.30 -4.41
N ALA A 78 -8.16 10.97 -4.22
CA ALA A 78 -7.00 10.25 -3.70
C ALA A 78 -5.83 10.32 -4.68
N LEU A 79 -6.08 10.08 -5.96
CA LEU A 79 -5.04 10.13 -6.98
C LEU A 79 -4.40 11.51 -7.05
N THR A 80 -5.22 12.56 -7.02
CA THR A 80 -4.72 13.94 -7.08
C THR A 80 -3.82 14.24 -5.88
N ALA A 81 -4.21 13.79 -4.68
CA ALA A 81 -3.40 14.00 -3.50
C ALA A 81 -2.03 13.31 -3.65
N ILE A 82 -2.02 12.10 -4.19
CA ILE A 82 -0.77 11.38 -4.45
C ILE A 82 0.09 12.15 -5.45
N LYS A 83 -0.50 12.63 -6.54
CA LYS A 83 0.25 13.37 -7.55
C LYS A 83 0.78 14.69 -7.01
N LYS A 84 0.01 15.38 -6.16
CA LYS A 84 0.47 16.62 -5.55
C LYS A 84 1.67 16.39 -4.64
N SER A 85 1.78 15.23 -4.03
CA SER A 85 2.93 14.89 -3.21
C SER A 85 4.06 14.29 -4.05
N ARG A 86 3.93 14.31 -5.38
CA ARG A 86 4.91 13.77 -6.32
C ARG A 86 5.12 12.27 -6.11
N ASN A 87 4.04 11.57 -5.81
CA ASN A 87 4.02 10.12 -5.56
C ASN A 87 4.81 9.72 -4.30
N LEU A 88 5.08 10.66 -3.41
CA LEU A 88 5.78 10.37 -2.16
C LEU A 88 4.80 10.27 -1.02
N VAL A 89 4.91 9.20 -0.25
CA VAL A 89 4.07 8.96 0.92
C VAL A 89 4.95 8.99 2.17
N PRO A 90 4.57 9.80 3.17
CA PRO A 90 5.34 9.82 4.42
C PRO A 90 5.28 8.47 5.11
N LEU A 91 6.42 7.97 5.54
CA LEU A 91 6.48 6.73 6.27
C LEU A 91 6.13 6.98 7.73
N LEU A 92 5.18 6.23 8.25
CA LEU A 92 4.66 6.41 9.60
C LEU A 92 5.15 5.29 10.51
N ASN A 93 5.30 5.61 11.79
CA ASN A 93 5.61 4.59 12.81
C ASN A 93 4.32 3.94 13.30
N ALA A 94 4.45 3.02 14.26
CA ALA A 94 3.30 2.29 14.79
C ALA A 94 2.28 3.20 15.45
N SER A 95 2.70 4.38 15.91
CA SER A 95 1.82 5.36 16.54
C SER A 95 1.13 6.28 15.52
N GLY A 96 1.43 6.12 14.23
CA GLY A 96 0.83 6.94 13.19
C GLY A 96 1.54 8.26 12.96
N ASN A 97 2.73 8.44 13.51
CA ASN A 97 3.51 9.67 13.34
C ASN A 97 4.60 9.46 12.30
N GLN A 98 4.90 10.51 11.54
CA GLN A 98 5.94 10.43 10.53
C GLN A 98 7.30 10.19 11.15
N ILE A 99 8.08 9.29 10.54
CA ILE A 99 9.42 8.97 11.01
C ILE A 99 10.39 9.96 10.35
N GLY A 100 10.74 11.03 11.07
CA GLY A 100 11.63 12.06 10.55
C GLY A 100 11.14 12.58 9.22
N LYS A 101 12.02 12.59 8.23
CA LYS A 101 11.67 13.02 6.87
C LYS A 101 11.71 11.85 5.91
N ARG A 102 11.26 10.70 6.35
CA ARG A 102 11.29 9.49 5.53
C ARG A 102 10.02 9.37 4.70
N TYR A 103 10.21 9.08 3.43
CA TYR A 103 9.14 8.91 2.46
C TYR A 103 9.45 7.68 1.62
N PHE A 104 8.42 7.12 1.02
CA PHE A 104 8.63 6.13 -0.03
C PHE A 104 7.77 6.52 -1.24
N ARG A 105 8.16 6.00 -2.41
CA ARG A 105 7.58 6.43 -3.67
C ARG A 105 6.61 5.39 -4.19
N LEU A 106 5.47 5.88 -4.69
CA LEU A 106 4.54 5.04 -5.44
C LEU A 106 4.88 5.16 -6.92
N ASP A 107 4.83 4.02 -7.63
CA ASP A 107 5.12 3.99 -9.06
C ASP A 107 3.83 4.09 -9.84
N SER A 108 3.74 5.11 -10.69
CA SER A 108 2.66 5.26 -11.68
C SER A 108 1.27 4.88 -11.20
N PRO A 109 0.73 5.56 -10.19
CA PRO A 109 -0.63 5.24 -9.73
C PRO A 109 -1.63 5.46 -10.86
N GLN A 110 -2.60 4.55 -10.96
CA GLN A 110 -3.61 4.57 -12.01
C GLN A 110 -4.99 4.39 -11.40
N LEU A 111 -5.96 5.10 -11.97
CA LEU A 111 -7.36 4.97 -11.58
C LEU A 111 -8.12 4.33 -12.72
N LYS A 112 -8.86 3.25 -12.43
CA LYS A 112 -9.63 2.52 -13.43
C LYS A 112 -11.04 2.26 -12.93
N ALA A 113 -12.00 2.34 -13.84
CA ALA A 113 -13.35 1.92 -13.51
C ALA A 113 -13.38 0.40 -13.30
N ALA A 114 -14.15 -0.02 -12.31
CA ALA A 114 -14.40 -1.43 -12.06
C ALA A 114 -15.89 -1.68 -12.24
N ASP A 115 -16.33 -2.89 -11.93
CA ASP A 115 -17.73 -3.24 -12.10
C ASP A 115 -18.63 -2.50 -11.12
N GLY A 116 -19.82 -2.14 -11.57
CA GLY A 116 -20.83 -1.52 -10.74
C GLY A 116 -20.43 -0.15 -10.26
N ASN A 117 -20.58 0.11 -8.99
CA ASN A 117 -20.38 1.43 -8.40
C ASN A 117 -18.96 1.59 -7.84
N THR A 118 -18.01 0.89 -8.39
CA THR A 118 -16.65 0.80 -7.86
C THR A 118 -15.62 1.34 -8.84
N VAL A 119 -14.61 2.00 -8.32
CA VAL A 119 -13.43 2.45 -9.08
C VAL A 119 -12.21 1.95 -8.34
N THR A 120 -11.21 1.49 -9.07
CA THR A 120 -9.99 0.92 -8.49
C THR A 120 -8.81 1.85 -8.69
N LEU A 121 -8.12 2.16 -7.60
CA LEU A 121 -6.86 2.87 -7.62
C LEU A 121 -5.73 1.84 -7.54
N LYS A 122 -4.95 1.73 -8.61
CA LYS A 122 -3.89 0.76 -8.72
C LYS A 122 -2.58 1.38 -8.27
N LEU A 123 -2.00 0.82 -7.22
CA LEU A 123 -0.78 1.34 -6.63
C LEU A 123 0.32 0.29 -6.73
N ARG A 124 1.50 0.73 -7.13
CA ARG A 124 2.68 -0.14 -7.18
C ARG A 124 3.79 0.52 -6.37
N PHE A 125 4.50 -0.27 -5.62
CA PHE A 125 5.66 0.22 -4.89
C PHE A 125 6.59 -0.94 -4.57
N THR A 126 7.83 -0.62 -4.29
CA THR A 126 8.87 -1.61 -4.02
C THR A 126 9.46 -1.38 -2.65
N ILE A 127 9.63 -2.46 -1.91
CA ILE A 127 10.27 -2.44 -0.61
C ILE A 127 11.48 -3.37 -0.67
N ARG A 128 12.62 -2.90 -0.18
CA ARG A 128 13.79 -3.77 -0.03
C ARG A 128 13.76 -4.40 1.34
N LYS A 129 13.97 -5.70 1.37
CA LYS A 129 13.91 -6.47 2.60
C LYS A 129 15.21 -7.24 2.79
N SER A 130 15.61 -7.38 4.04
CA SER A 130 16.75 -8.17 4.42
C SER A 130 16.44 -9.65 4.30
N TYR A 131 17.39 -10.43 3.80
CA TYR A 131 17.20 -11.88 3.78
C TYR A 131 17.09 -12.44 5.19
N ASP A 132 17.79 -11.82 6.13
CA ASP A 132 17.77 -12.26 7.52
C ASP A 132 17.61 -11.06 8.41
N GLU A 133 16.40 -10.81 8.84
CA GLU A 133 16.10 -9.65 9.66
C GLU A 133 16.64 -9.75 11.06
N LYS A 134 17.04 -10.95 11.45
CA LYS A 134 17.61 -11.13 12.75
C LYS A 134 19.08 -11.26 12.71
N ARG A 135 19.67 -10.94 11.57
CA ARG A 135 21.03 -11.19 11.45
C ARG A 135 21.84 -10.40 12.35
N GLY A 136 21.35 -9.55 12.98
CA GLY A 136 22.14 -9.07 14.04
C GLY A 136 22.80 -10.19 14.71
N GLU A 137 22.36 -11.33 14.48
CA GLU A 137 22.99 -12.42 14.96
C GLU A 137 23.58 -13.20 13.94
N LYS A 138 23.80 -13.54 13.22
CA LYS A 138 24.30 -14.29 12.48
C LYS A 138 24.47 -14.65 11.63
N VAL A 139 24.69 -14.92 10.76
CA VAL A 139 24.77 -15.27 9.96
C VAL A 139 24.98 -15.90 9.30
N MET A 140 25.26 -16.25 8.82
CA MET A 140 25.26 -16.75 8.35
C MET A 140 25.31 -17.54 7.77
N PHE A 141 25.42 -17.94 7.30
CA PHE A 141 25.23 -18.43 7.08
C PHE A 141 24.97 -19.19 6.52
N PHE A 142 25.05 -19.43 5.90
CA PHE A 142 24.60 -19.84 5.76
C PHE A 142 24.48 -20.39 5.23
N ASN A 143 24.58 -20.66 4.91
CA ASN A 143 24.35 -20.94 4.72
C ASN A 143 24.33 -21.38 4.06
N VAL A 144 24.59 -21.61 3.81
CA VAL A 144 24.36 -21.75 3.74
C VAL A 144 24.50 -22.43 3.67
N ASP A 145 24.92 -22.77 3.97
CA ASP A 145 24.84 -23.16 4.44
C ASP A 145 24.24 -23.87 4.65
N LYS A 146 24.15 -23.87 4.72
CA LYS A 146 23.30 -24.27 4.83
C LYS A 146 22.59 -24.38 4.11
N PHE A 147 23.16 -24.28 3.30
CA PHE A 147 22.68 -23.84 2.95
C PHE A 147 22.90 -24.09 2.42
N LEU A 148 23.57 -24.30 2.10
CA LEU A 148 23.71 -23.90 2.21
C LEU A 148 23.73 -24.19 2.53
N LYS A 149 24.16 -24.35 2.50
CA LYS A 149 24.03 -24.13 3.13
C LYS A 149 23.66 -24.18 3.24
#